data_3087e0faa8ef787e5cd24b277078871c
#
_entry.id   3087e0faa8ef787e5cd24b277078871c
#
_cell.length_a   1.000
_cell.length_b   1.000
_cell.length_c   1.000
_cell.angle_alpha   90.00
_cell.angle_beta   90.00
_cell.angle_gamma   90.00
#
_symmetry.space_group_name_H-M   'P 1'
#
loop_
_entity.id
_entity.type
_entity.pdbx_description
1 polymer ?
#
loop_
_entity_poly.entity_id
_entity_poly.type
_entity_poly.pdbx_seq_one_letter_code
_entity_poly.pdbx_strand_id
1 'polypeptide(L)'
;MKLSFLPSFFKTKEERLVVPDSLLLKKIKSLSQNSNLVIFSHKEIYHHKESYPIALIIYDDLRGIYIFEIKKWSYDDLKNATASKAESVENSKNTLAFDKTHTIIKKKFNELLHNDGVEIFNYLLMENLSSDEYEHLNDSLQEILPKDKIIFSDSDSSEIFKKLQSAAPENHSLPSVDIILGTLFVQYAIVKDGEIELCNKEQREFIDTKISGMTNLVSAPKSGKSYTLLLKSIKELFKEERKKIILIKPTMLSKEILHKRFLELIEHAIIDVDLMAFEILTPVELVNRHLMKLKMPSLNGTLYIDEKLMQKSFDAADLLICDDADILPSHFLSYLKHIQQKSDLILVNDSNEKSTVTFTQSYLPTEREVHFYQSIPHAKALHLIASLLKNANGSDIVVVCSQESREKLQEDLDSFIEDKTLLLDASKHLTEQNLNSILLATYDDIIELEAKHVILMDLCFDEKEKLSYACNIATQTLHILYEQESQEIENLKEEYESK
;
A
#
# COMPACT_ATOMS: atom_id res chain seq x y z
N MET A 1 30.12 37.84 6.07
CA MET A 1 29.87 37.40 4.67
C MET A 1 29.01 36.15 4.74
N LYS A 2 27.72 36.28 4.41
CA LYS A 2 26.78 35.16 4.53
C LYS A 2 27.12 34.12 3.43
N LEU A 3 27.51 32.91 3.84
CA LEU A 3 27.66 31.77 2.95
C LEU A 3 26.28 31.31 2.45
N SER A 4 25.84 31.88 1.32
CA SER A 4 24.65 31.50 0.58
C SER A 4 24.92 30.37 -0.44
N PHE A 5 25.81 29.42 -0.14
CA PHE A 5 26.27 28.41 -1.08
C PHE A 5 25.88 26.98 -0.74
N LEU A 6 24.93 26.77 0.16
CA LEU A 6 24.28 25.47 0.21
C LEU A 6 23.01 25.58 -0.62
N PRO A 7 22.87 24.83 -1.71
CA PRO A 7 21.59 24.67 -2.37
C PRO A 7 20.66 24.12 -1.31
N SER A 8 19.58 24.81 -1.12
CA SER A 8 18.53 24.49 -0.15
C SER A 8 17.88 23.16 -0.51
N PHE A 9 18.46 22.06 -0.03
CA PHE A 9 17.77 20.77 -0.03
C PHE A 9 16.55 20.78 0.91
N PHE A 10 16.39 21.81 1.69
CA PHE A 10 15.30 22.03 2.65
C PHE A 10 14.44 23.28 2.35
N LYS A 11 14.49 23.79 1.14
CA LYS A 11 13.48 24.75 0.71
C LYS A 11 12.31 23.96 0.14
N THR A 12 11.20 24.06 0.87
CA THR A 12 9.82 23.83 0.43
C THR A 12 9.62 22.74 -0.61
N LYS A 13 8.74 21.81 -0.32
CA LYS A 13 8.19 20.74 -1.18
C LYS A 13 7.64 21.22 -2.55
N GLU A 14 8.22 22.26 -3.12
CA GLU A 14 7.94 22.68 -4.47
C GLU A 14 8.60 21.71 -5.44
N GLU A 15 7.75 21.06 -6.23
CA GLU A 15 8.03 20.37 -7.48
C GLU A 15 9.46 19.83 -7.59
N ARG A 16 9.71 18.63 -7.08
CA ARG A 16 10.85 17.86 -7.54
C ARG A 16 10.59 17.56 -9.03
N LEU A 17 11.02 18.45 -9.89
CA LEU A 17 11.30 18.12 -11.28
C LEU A 17 12.03 16.79 -11.24
N VAL A 18 11.57 15.80 -12.00
CA VAL A 18 12.30 14.54 -12.19
C VAL A 18 13.63 14.93 -12.83
N VAL A 19 14.62 15.19 -11.98
CA VAL A 19 15.98 15.46 -12.46
C VAL A 19 16.45 14.16 -13.08
N PRO A 20 16.80 14.16 -14.37
CA PRO A 20 17.28 12.95 -15.01
C PRO A 20 18.48 12.41 -14.23
N ASP A 21 18.51 11.08 -14.05
CA ASP A 21 19.62 10.41 -13.36
C ASP A 21 20.96 10.84 -13.97
N SER A 22 21.89 11.17 -13.10
CA SER A 22 23.27 11.43 -13.51
C SER A 22 23.90 10.17 -14.16
N LEU A 23 24.97 10.36 -14.91
CA LEU A 23 25.69 9.23 -15.53
C LEU A 23 26.14 8.20 -14.49
N LEU A 24 26.61 8.68 -13.33
CA LEU A 24 27.06 7.85 -12.22
C LEU A 24 25.88 7.06 -11.60
N LEU A 25 24.75 7.70 -11.39
CA LEU A 25 23.56 7.01 -10.89
C LEU A 25 23.04 5.94 -11.87
N LYS A 26 23.12 6.20 -13.19
CA LYS A 26 22.80 5.19 -14.21
C LYS A 26 23.75 3.99 -14.18
N LYS A 27 25.06 4.22 -13.98
CA LYS A 27 26.03 3.14 -13.80
C LYS A 27 25.69 2.28 -12.58
N ILE A 28 25.36 2.88 -11.44
CA ILE A 28 24.97 2.16 -10.23
C ILE A 28 23.68 1.37 -10.47
N LYS A 29 22.67 1.97 -11.08
CA LYS A 29 21.41 1.27 -11.39
C LYS A 29 21.62 0.07 -12.32
N SER A 30 22.60 0.10 -13.19
CA SER A 30 22.94 -1.03 -14.08
C SER A 30 23.52 -2.23 -13.32
N LEU A 31 24.06 -2.05 -12.10
CA LEU A 31 24.60 -3.16 -11.31
C LEU A 31 23.55 -4.21 -10.95
N SER A 32 22.30 -3.79 -10.75
CA SER A 32 21.20 -4.72 -10.44
C SER A 32 20.88 -5.70 -11.56
N GLN A 33 21.30 -5.44 -12.80
CA GLN A 33 21.03 -6.31 -13.94
C GLN A 33 21.84 -7.61 -13.90
N ASN A 34 23.00 -7.60 -13.24
CA ASN A 34 23.95 -8.71 -13.22
C ASN A 34 24.34 -9.15 -11.80
N SER A 35 23.57 -8.76 -10.79
CA SER A 35 23.85 -9.04 -9.38
C SER A 35 22.57 -9.15 -8.56
N ASN A 36 22.64 -9.70 -7.34
CA ASN A 36 21.56 -9.78 -6.38
C ASN A 36 21.27 -8.43 -5.67
N LEU A 37 21.79 -7.33 -6.20
CA LEU A 37 21.57 -6.01 -5.63
C LEU A 37 20.18 -5.47 -5.98
N VAL A 38 19.44 -5.07 -4.99
CA VAL A 38 18.15 -4.39 -5.16
C VAL A 38 18.33 -2.89 -4.90
N ILE A 39 17.98 -2.06 -5.87
CA ILE A 39 18.33 -0.64 -5.89
C ILE A 39 17.06 0.22 -5.90
N PHE A 40 16.97 1.14 -4.94
CA PHE A 40 15.91 2.14 -4.86
C PHE A 40 16.51 3.54 -4.85
N SER A 41 15.95 4.43 -5.65
CA SER A 41 16.36 5.84 -5.73
C SER A 41 15.20 6.79 -5.44
N HIS A 42 15.51 7.95 -4.85
CA HIS A 42 14.56 9.02 -4.56
C HIS A 42 13.33 8.55 -3.77
N LYS A 43 13.58 7.80 -2.67
CA LYS A 43 12.56 7.26 -1.78
C LYS A 43 12.53 8.02 -0.46
N GLU A 44 11.45 7.86 0.29
CA GLU A 44 11.30 8.47 1.62
C GLU A 44 11.06 7.37 2.64
N ILE A 45 11.80 7.41 3.73
CA ILE A 45 11.53 6.60 4.92
C ILE A 45 10.65 7.42 5.86
N TYR A 46 9.51 6.89 6.24
CA TYR A 46 8.64 7.49 7.23
C TYR A 46 8.92 6.90 8.61
N HIS A 47 8.98 7.79 9.61
CA HIS A 47 9.15 7.39 10.99
C HIS A 47 8.48 8.43 11.89
N HIS A 48 7.48 8.02 12.66
CA HIS A 48 6.60 8.92 13.42
C HIS A 48 6.00 10.02 12.51
N LYS A 49 6.23 11.28 12.85
CA LYS A 49 5.72 12.47 12.12
C LYS A 49 6.69 13.01 11.08
N GLU A 50 7.83 12.36 10.90
CA GLU A 50 8.89 12.84 10.04
C GLU A 50 9.08 11.94 8.82
N SER A 51 9.44 12.54 7.69
CA SER A 51 9.86 11.83 6.50
C SER A 51 11.32 12.16 6.18
N TYR A 52 12.07 11.12 5.79
CA TYR A 52 13.51 11.22 5.51
C TYR A 52 13.76 10.84 4.05
N PRO A 53 14.07 11.82 3.18
CA PRO A 53 14.37 11.54 1.79
C PRO A 53 15.72 10.84 1.67
N ILE A 54 15.76 9.75 0.91
CA ILE A 54 16.98 9.01 0.57
C ILE A 54 17.20 9.12 -0.93
N ALA A 55 18.37 9.60 -1.31
CA ALA A 55 18.72 9.75 -2.71
C ALA A 55 18.88 8.38 -3.39
N LEU A 56 19.59 7.46 -2.73
CA LEU A 56 19.83 6.11 -3.23
C LEU A 56 20.06 5.17 -2.05
N ILE A 57 19.42 4.00 -2.10
CA ILE A 57 19.64 2.88 -1.21
C ILE A 57 19.80 1.61 -2.03
N ILE A 58 20.76 0.79 -1.63
CA ILE A 58 21.00 -0.54 -2.22
C ILE A 58 20.88 -1.57 -1.09
N TYR A 59 20.19 -2.63 -1.34
CA TYR A 59 20.20 -3.82 -0.49
C TYR A 59 20.97 -4.94 -1.20
N ASP A 60 21.94 -5.50 -0.47
CA ASP A 60 22.70 -6.71 -0.83
C ASP A 60 22.27 -7.80 0.17
N ASP A 61 21.65 -8.87 -0.33
CA ASP A 61 21.12 -9.97 0.48
C ASP A 61 22.22 -10.76 1.22
N LEU A 62 23.48 -10.54 0.87
CA LEU A 62 24.63 -11.16 1.52
C LEU A 62 25.40 -10.23 2.46
N ARG A 63 25.22 -8.89 2.36
CA ARG A 63 26.08 -7.95 3.12
C ARG A 63 25.31 -6.89 3.90
N GLY A 64 24.11 -6.50 3.45
CA GLY A 64 23.31 -5.50 4.14
C GLY A 64 22.90 -4.32 3.28
N ILE A 65 22.82 -3.15 3.89
CA ILE A 65 22.24 -1.95 3.29
C ILE A 65 23.34 -0.92 3.02
N TYR A 66 23.35 -0.39 1.80
CA TYR A 66 24.21 0.74 1.41
C TYR A 66 23.34 1.97 1.20
N ILE A 67 23.65 3.05 1.91
CA ILE A 67 23.00 4.34 1.80
C ILE A 67 23.95 5.31 1.11
N PHE A 68 23.44 6.04 0.12
CA PHE A 68 24.22 6.99 -0.64
C PHE A 68 23.67 8.40 -0.48
N GLU A 69 24.57 9.31 -0.18
CA GLU A 69 24.33 10.75 -0.26
C GLU A 69 24.98 11.28 -1.54
N ILE A 70 24.20 11.94 -2.40
CA ILE A 70 24.70 12.48 -3.66
C ILE A 70 25.20 13.89 -3.45
N LYS A 71 26.47 14.13 -3.78
CA LYS A 71 27.12 15.45 -3.74
C LYS A 71 27.54 15.88 -5.15
N LYS A 72 27.21 17.11 -5.51
CA LYS A 72 27.62 17.74 -6.77
C LYS A 72 28.85 18.62 -6.62
N TRP A 73 29.65 18.35 -5.59
CA TRP A 73 30.87 19.11 -5.35
C TRP A 73 31.93 18.80 -6.43
N SER A 74 32.56 19.86 -6.93
CA SER A 74 33.71 19.81 -7.81
C SER A 74 35.01 20.04 -7.03
N TYR A 75 36.12 19.81 -7.66
CA TYR A 75 37.45 20.14 -7.12
C TYR A 75 37.53 21.63 -6.72
N ASP A 76 36.98 22.53 -7.55
CA ASP A 76 36.97 23.97 -7.27
C ASP A 76 36.19 24.37 -6.04
N ASP A 77 35.12 23.63 -5.73
CA ASP A 77 34.32 23.86 -4.51
C ASP A 77 35.10 23.41 -3.26
N LEU A 78 35.95 22.39 -3.36
CA LEU A 78 36.61 21.75 -2.23
C LEU A 78 38.04 22.26 -2.00
N LYS A 79 38.78 22.64 -3.05
CA LYS A 79 40.21 23.01 -2.94
C LYS A 79 40.51 24.12 -1.93
N ASN A 80 39.55 25.00 -1.67
CA ASN A 80 39.66 26.12 -0.71
C ASN A 80 38.88 25.87 0.60
N ALA A 81 38.29 24.66 0.75
CA ALA A 81 37.61 24.31 1.97
C ALA A 81 38.64 23.96 3.07
N THR A 82 38.42 24.42 4.30
CA THR A 82 39.28 24.07 5.44
C THR A 82 38.52 23.15 6.38
N ALA A 83 39.24 22.31 7.13
CA ALA A 83 38.66 21.40 8.12
C ALA A 83 37.74 22.13 9.13
N SER A 84 38.13 23.31 9.57
CA SER A 84 37.30 24.14 10.44
C SER A 84 35.99 24.64 9.80
N LYS A 85 35.96 24.78 8.47
CA LYS A 85 34.71 25.02 7.71
C LYS A 85 33.88 23.76 7.59
N ALA A 86 34.52 22.60 7.45
CA ALA A 86 33.84 21.30 7.43
C ALA A 86 33.26 20.97 8.82
N GLU A 87 33.99 21.19 9.90
CA GLU A 87 33.49 21.05 11.28
C GLU A 87 32.37 22.04 11.61
N SER A 88 32.37 23.26 11.08
CA SER A 88 31.24 24.20 11.20
C SER A 88 30.04 23.78 10.34
N VAL A 89 30.26 22.96 9.33
CA VAL A 89 29.24 22.28 8.53
C VAL A 89 28.75 20.99 9.22
N GLU A 90 29.60 20.32 10.03
CA GLU A 90 29.18 19.22 10.92
C GLU A 90 28.13 19.67 11.94
N ASN A 91 28.24 20.89 12.45
CA ASN A 91 27.19 21.50 13.27
C ASN A 91 26.02 22.07 12.46
N SER A 92 26.05 22.04 11.13
CA SER A 92 24.94 22.38 10.26
C SER A 92 24.14 21.12 9.91
N LYS A 93 22.81 21.27 9.85
CA LYS A 93 21.78 20.24 9.70
C LYS A 93 22.03 19.13 8.66
N ASN A 94 23.10 19.11 7.88
CA ASN A 94 23.34 18.21 6.77
C ASN A 94 24.16 16.94 7.14
N THR A 95 25.13 17.04 8.04
CA THR A 95 25.86 15.85 8.56
C THR A 95 24.95 15.06 9.50
N LEU A 96 24.09 15.77 10.25
CA LEU A 96 23.00 15.20 11.04
C LEU A 96 22.00 14.37 10.19
N ALA A 97 21.84 14.63 8.90
CA ALA A 97 20.89 13.87 8.06
C ALA A 97 21.36 12.43 7.80
N PHE A 98 22.65 12.22 7.61
CA PHE A 98 23.23 10.89 7.37
C PHE A 98 23.16 10.03 8.63
N ASP A 99 23.60 10.56 9.76
CA ASP A 99 23.54 9.90 11.07
C ASP A 99 22.10 9.68 11.53
N LYS A 100 21.20 10.64 11.25
CA LYS A 100 19.77 10.47 11.50
C LYS A 100 19.17 9.34 10.68
N THR A 101 19.43 9.29 9.39
CA THR A 101 18.91 8.22 8.51
C THR A 101 19.40 6.87 8.98
N HIS A 102 20.69 6.74 9.30
CA HIS A 102 21.26 5.50 9.84
C HIS A 102 20.60 5.10 11.17
N THR A 103 20.45 6.04 12.09
CA THR A 103 19.82 5.83 13.40
C THR A 103 18.37 5.39 13.25
N ILE A 104 17.62 5.99 12.30
CA ILE A 104 16.21 5.67 12.07
C ILE A 104 16.06 4.29 11.45
N ILE A 105 16.90 3.93 10.48
CA ILE A 105 16.90 2.60 9.89
C ILE A 105 17.16 1.55 10.98
N LYS A 106 18.17 1.76 11.83
CA LYS A 106 18.45 0.85 12.95
C LYS A 106 17.28 0.75 13.92
N LYS A 107 16.66 1.86 14.28
CA LYS A 107 15.47 1.85 15.16
C LYS A 107 14.33 1.05 14.55
N LYS A 108 14.00 1.29 13.26
CA LYS A 108 12.93 0.55 12.58
C LYS A 108 13.21 -0.95 12.54
N PHE A 109 14.44 -1.36 12.28
CA PHE A 109 14.79 -2.79 12.32
C PHE A 109 14.66 -3.39 13.71
N ASN A 110 15.10 -2.67 14.74
CA ASN A 110 14.95 -3.14 16.12
C ASN A 110 13.48 -3.27 16.53
N GLU A 111 12.68 -2.28 16.23
CA GLU A 111 11.28 -2.22 16.62
C GLU A 111 10.42 -3.24 15.86
N LEU A 112 10.68 -3.44 14.57
CA LEU A 112 9.85 -4.30 13.72
C LEU A 112 10.38 -5.73 13.56
N LEU A 113 11.68 -5.90 13.47
CA LEU A 113 12.29 -7.20 13.17
C LEU A 113 13.01 -7.81 14.40
N HIS A 114 13.14 -7.05 15.49
CA HIS A 114 13.95 -7.44 16.66
C HIS A 114 15.35 -7.92 16.27
N ASN A 115 15.92 -7.31 15.21
CA ASN A 115 17.16 -7.73 14.60
C ASN A 115 18.14 -6.56 14.48
N ASP A 116 19.24 -6.63 15.23
CA ASP A 116 20.36 -5.68 15.19
C ASP A 116 21.41 -6.05 14.14
N GLY A 117 21.28 -7.19 13.49
CA GLY A 117 22.33 -7.81 12.67
C GLY A 117 22.40 -7.32 11.22
N VAL A 118 21.56 -6.35 10.80
CA VAL A 118 21.65 -5.79 9.47
C VAL A 118 22.69 -4.68 9.46
N GLU A 119 23.80 -4.91 8.77
CA GLU A 119 24.87 -3.90 8.59
C GLU A 119 24.41 -2.77 7.66
N ILE A 120 24.79 -1.54 7.98
CA ILE A 120 24.45 -0.35 7.22
C ILE A 120 25.75 0.38 6.86
N PHE A 121 25.97 0.57 5.57
CA PHE A 121 27.16 1.20 5.01
C PHE A 121 26.79 2.54 4.38
N ASN A 122 27.53 3.59 4.74
CA ASN A 122 27.32 4.93 4.23
C ASN A 122 28.37 5.27 3.16
N TYR A 123 27.92 5.76 2.02
CA TYR A 123 28.78 6.19 0.91
C TYR A 123 28.41 7.58 0.40
N LEU A 124 29.41 8.34 0.00
CA LEU A 124 29.24 9.60 -0.73
C LEU A 124 29.37 9.33 -2.23
N LEU A 125 28.42 9.81 -3.00
CA LEU A 125 28.41 9.76 -4.45
C LEU A 125 28.79 11.13 -4.99
N MET A 126 30.05 11.29 -5.43
CA MET A 126 30.59 12.56 -5.93
C MET A 126 30.38 12.69 -7.43
N GLU A 127 29.37 13.44 -7.87
CA GLU A 127 29.03 13.54 -9.28
C GLU A 127 30.03 14.33 -10.12
N ASN A 128 30.74 15.30 -9.49
CA ASN A 128 31.64 16.24 -10.19
C ASN A 128 33.07 16.22 -9.66
N LEU A 129 33.45 15.21 -8.88
CA LEU A 129 34.81 15.05 -8.37
C LEU A 129 35.36 13.71 -8.85
N SER A 130 36.48 13.73 -9.57
CA SER A 130 37.19 12.53 -9.98
C SER A 130 38.13 12.03 -8.88
N SER A 131 38.61 10.78 -9.02
CA SER A 131 39.58 10.19 -8.11
C SER A 131 40.93 10.92 -8.15
N ASP A 132 41.36 11.37 -9.31
CA ASP A 132 42.60 12.15 -9.46
C ASP A 132 42.49 13.52 -8.82
N GLU A 133 41.39 14.22 -8.98
CA GLU A 133 41.17 15.52 -8.35
C GLU A 133 41.11 15.39 -6.82
N TYR A 134 40.55 14.31 -6.29
CA TYR A 134 40.53 14.04 -4.87
C TYR A 134 41.93 13.94 -4.26
N GLU A 135 42.89 13.27 -4.95
CA GLU A 135 44.27 13.16 -4.47
C GLU A 135 44.99 14.51 -4.36
N HIS A 136 44.48 15.53 -5.03
CA HIS A 136 45.02 16.91 -4.96
C HIS A 136 44.33 17.78 -3.89
N LEU A 137 43.39 17.24 -3.14
CA LEU A 137 42.79 17.91 -1.98
C LEU A 137 43.78 17.91 -0.81
N ASN A 138 43.60 18.87 0.11
CA ASN A 138 44.46 18.91 1.29
C ASN A 138 44.18 17.70 2.23
N ASP A 139 45.21 17.30 2.98
CA ASP A 139 45.16 16.10 3.85
C ASP A 139 44.00 16.17 4.88
N SER A 140 43.71 17.35 5.41
CA SER A 140 42.66 17.51 6.39
C SER A 140 41.24 17.28 5.81
N LEU A 141 41.04 17.50 4.52
CA LEU A 141 39.80 17.15 3.84
C LEU A 141 39.72 15.66 3.51
N GLN A 142 40.86 15.06 3.15
CA GLN A 142 40.94 13.63 2.89
C GLN A 142 40.69 12.81 4.19
N GLU A 143 41.08 13.31 5.36
CA GLU A 143 40.75 12.69 6.64
C GLU A 143 39.25 12.71 6.94
N ILE A 144 38.56 13.83 6.62
CA ILE A 144 37.11 13.97 6.84
C ILE A 144 36.29 13.22 5.78
N LEU A 145 36.82 13.12 4.57
CA LEU A 145 36.19 12.47 3.40
C LEU A 145 37.00 11.22 3.01
N PRO A 146 36.96 10.13 3.75
CA PRO A 146 37.80 8.97 3.53
C PRO A 146 37.50 8.32 2.17
N LYS A 147 38.54 8.08 1.38
CA LYS A 147 38.48 7.59 -0.01
C LYS A 147 37.67 6.28 -0.15
N ASP A 148 37.73 5.42 0.85
CA ASP A 148 36.99 4.16 0.87
C ASP A 148 35.47 4.33 0.96
N LYS A 149 35.01 5.50 1.42
CA LYS A 149 33.58 5.86 1.54
C LYS A 149 33.07 6.72 0.38
N ILE A 150 33.89 6.97 -0.63
CA ILE A 150 33.53 7.81 -1.78
C ILE A 150 33.46 6.99 -3.05
N ILE A 151 32.43 7.22 -3.85
CA ILE A 151 32.33 6.81 -5.24
C ILE A 151 32.48 8.05 -6.09
N PHE A 152 33.50 8.07 -6.93
CA PHE A 152 33.89 9.21 -7.74
C PHE A 152 33.16 9.26 -9.09
N SER A 153 33.15 10.42 -9.72
CA SER A 153 32.49 10.65 -11.01
C SER A 153 33.07 9.78 -12.13
N ASP A 154 34.34 9.44 -12.04
CA ASP A 154 35.11 8.60 -12.99
C ASP A 154 35.05 7.11 -12.66
N SER A 155 34.56 6.69 -11.48
CA SER A 155 34.45 5.26 -11.12
C SER A 155 33.64 4.48 -12.14
N ASP A 156 34.16 3.32 -12.52
CA ASP A 156 33.47 2.39 -13.40
C ASP A 156 32.57 1.42 -12.59
N SER A 157 31.68 0.71 -13.29
CA SER A 157 30.75 -0.22 -12.65
C SER A 157 31.43 -1.36 -11.88
N SER A 158 32.60 -1.83 -12.38
CA SER A 158 33.37 -2.91 -11.74
C SER A 158 34.04 -2.43 -10.46
N GLU A 159 34.58 -1.22 -10.46
CA GLU A 159 35.12 -0.57 -9.27
C GLU A 159 34.05 -0.35 -8.19
N ILE A 160 32.92 0.20 -8.59
CA ILE A 160 31.78 0.41 -7.68
C ILE A 160 31.38 -0.92 -7.05
N PHE A 161 31.16 -1.96 -7.87
CA PHE A 161 30.77 -3.28 -7.39
C PHE A 161 31.79 -3.89 -6.43
N LYS A 162 33.10 -3.86 -6.75
CA LYS A 162 34.15 -4.33 -5.86
C LYS A 162 34.17 -3.58 -4.54
N LYS A 163 33.96 -2.26 -4.56
CA LYS A 163 33.90 -1.42 -3.36
C LYS A 163 32.76 -1.82 -2.45
N LEU A 164 31.57 -2.06 -3.00
CA LEU A 164 30.42 -2.55 -2.24
C LEU A 164 30.69 -3.95 -1.66
N GLN A 165 31.24 -4.86 -2.45
CA GLN A 165 31.56 -6.21 -1.99
C GLN A 165 32.62 -6.24 -0.89
N SER A 166 33.56 -5.29 -0.86
CA SER A 166 34.61 -5.20 0.16
C SER A 166 34.14 -4.55 1.48
N ALA A 167 32.92 -4.04 1.55
CA ALA A 167 32.41 -3.36 2.73
C ALA A 167 32.24 -4.30 3.94
N ALA A 168 31.82 -5.55 3.70
CA ALA A 168 31.68 -6.58 4.73
C ALA A 168 31.84 -7.99 4.15
N PRO A 169 32.15 -8.98 5.00
CA PRO A 169 32.06 -10.40 4.62
C PRO A 169 30.61 -10.80 4.36
N GLU A 170 30.43 -11.91 3.66
CA GLU A 170 29.10 -12.45 3.38
C GLU A 170 28.41 -12.96 4.66
N ASN A 171 27.15 -12.63 4.81
CA ASN A 171 26.26 -13.05 5.88
C ASN A 171 24.97 -13.64 5.31
N HIS A 172 24.82 -14.95 5.33
CA HIS A 172 23.67 -15.69 4.80
C HIS A 172 22.46 -15.70 5.74
N SER A 173 22.52 -15.02 6.88
CA SER A 173 21.42 -14.92 7.85
C SER A 173 20.63 -13.62 7.76
N LEU A 174 20.85 -12.81 6.73
CA LEU A 174 20.10 -11.57 6.53
C LEU A 174 18.63 -11.86 6.17
N PRO A 175 17.71 -11.00 6.62
CA PRO A 175 16.30 -11.10 6.22
C PRO A 175 16.13 -11.03 4.69
N SER A 176 14.99 -11.53 4.20
CA SER A 176 14.68 -11.40 2.77
C SER A 176 14.57 -9.93 2.36
N VAL A 177 14.77 -9.67 1.07
CA VAL A 177 14.67 -8.34 0.49
C VAL A 177 13.31 -7.69 0.76
N ASP A 178 12.23 -8.47 0.71
CA ASP A 178 10.86 -7.97 0.91
C ASP A 178 10.65 -7.48 2.34
N ILE A 179 11.16 -8.20 3.32
CA ILE A 179 11.11 -7.81 4.73
C ILE A 179 11.91 -6.52 4.95
N ILE A 180 13.14 -6.44 4.45
CA ILE A 180 13.99 -5.24 4.61
C ILE A 180 13.34 -4.02 3.97
N LEU A 181 12.94 -4.14 2.72
CA LEU A 181 12.41 -3.00 1.95
C LEU A 181 10.99 -2.63 2.37
N GLY A 182 10.17 -3.61 2.74
CA GLY A 182 8.84 -3.37 3.30
C GLY A 182 8.90 -2.67 4.66
N THR A 183 9.91 -2.96 5.47
CA THR A 183 10.16 -2.25 6.73
C THR A 183 10.59 -0.80 6.50
N LEU A 184 11.45 -0.56 5.51
CA LEU A 184 11.96 0.78 5.20
C LEU A 184 10.95 1.65 4.47
N PHE A 185 10.28 1.08 3.47
CA PHE A 185 9.45 1.82 2.51
C PHE A 185 8.01 1.36 2.55
N VAL A 186 7.33 1.67 3.65
CA VAL A 186 5.92 1.31 3.84
C VAL A 186 5.04 1.70 2.65
N GLN A 187 5.32 2.83 2.01
CA GLN A 187 4.58 3.28 0.83
C GLN A 187 4.77 2.39 -0.41
N TYR A 188 5.62 1.36 -0.34
CA TYR A 188 5.87 0.39 -1.40
C TYR A 188 5.63 -1.06 -0.97
N ALA A 189 5.16 -1.27 0.24
CA ALA A 189 4.92 -2.58 0.80
C ALA A 189 3.46 -2.74 1.22
N ILE A 190 2.88 -3.88 0.88
CA ILE A 190 1.57 -4.31 1.35
C ILE A 190 1.80 -5.24 2.54
N VAL A 191 1.15 -4.96 3.66
CA VAL A 191 1.17 -5.84 4.84
C VAL A 191 -0.14 -6.63 4.86
N LYS A 192 -0.03 -7.94 4.80
CA LYS A 192 -1.18 -8.82 4.82
C LYS A 192 -0.87 -10.03 5.70
N ASP A 193 -1.71 -10.27 6.71
CA ASP A 193 -1.57 -11.40 7.64
C ASP A 193 -0.17 -11.54 8.27
N GLY A 194 0.54 -10.42 8.48
CA GLY A 194 1.90 -10.37 9.01
C GLY A 194 3.00 -10.59 7.97
N GLU A 195 2.65 -10.83 6.72
CA GLU A 195 3.59 -10.91 5.61
C GLU A 195 3.71 -9.57 4.87
N ILE A 196 4.90 -9.30 4.33
CA ILE A 196 5.19 -8.09 3.58
C ILE A 196 5.39 -8.46 2.12
N GLU A 197 4.63 -7.82 1.24
CA GLU A 197 4.79 -7.91 -0.21
C GLU A 197 5.16 -6.54 -0.77
N LEU A 198 6.11 -6.52 -1.71
CA LEU A 198 6.45 -5.27 -2.39
C LEU A 198 5.45 -4.96 -3.50
N CYS A 199 5.01 -3.71 -3.55
CA CYS A 199 4.20 -3.21 -4.65
C CYS A 199 4.90 -3.42 -6.00
N ASN A 200 4.13 -3.81 -7.01
CA ASN A 200 4.62 -3.92 -8.36
C ASN A 200 4.92 -2.53 -8.98
N LYS A 201 5.42 -2.50 -10.20
CA LYS A 201 5.81 -1.27 -10.88
C LYS A 201 4.63 -0.30 -11.06
N GLU A 202 3.49 -0.80 -11.52
CA GLU A 202 2.29 0.02 -11.80
C GLU A 202 1.76 0.66 -10.51
N GLN A 203 1.68 -0.11 -9.43
CA GLN A 203 1.27 0.37 -8.11
C GLN A 203 2.23 1.46 -7.58
N ARG A 204 3.55 1.22 -7.68
CA ARG A 204 4.57 2.21 -7.24
C ARG A 204 4.49 3.50 -8.05
N GLU A 205 4.36 3.42 -9.36
CA GLU A 205 4.20 4.59 -10.21
C GLU A 205 2.95 5.39 -9.84
N PHE A 206 1.84 4.71 -9.57
CA PHE A 206 0.61 5.36 -9.12
C PHE A 206 0.78 6.05 -7.75
N ILE A 207 1.41 5.38 -6.77
CA ILE A 207 1.68 5.98 -5.44
C ILE A 207 2.53 7.24 -5.59
N ASP A 208 3.50 7.25 -6.51
CA ASP A 208 4.40 8.38 -6.74
C ASP A 208 3.77 9.50 -7.59
N THR A 209 2.76 9.21 -8.38
CA THR A 209 2.12 10.19 -9.29
C THR A 209 1.37 11.26 -8.50
N LYS A 210 1.59 12.52 -8.86
CA LYS A 210 0.79 13.64 -8.33
C LYS A 210 -0.60 13.59 -8.95
N ILE A 211 -1.63 13.55 -8.11
CA ILE A 211 -3.02 13.64 -8.56
C ILE A 211 -3.36 15.11 -8.79
N SER A 212 -4.05 15.38 -9.90
CA SER A 212 -4.57 16.71 -10.23
C SER A 212 -5.87 16.54 -11.01
N GLY A 213 -6.95 17.08 -10.47
CA GLY A 213 -8.28 16.93 -11.04
C GLY A 213 -8.83 15.51 -10.91
N MET A 214 -9.42 14.97 -11.97
CA MET A 214 -10.01 13.62 -11.97
C MET A 214 -9.05 12.60 -12.58
N THR A 215 -8.81 11.53 -11.85
CA THR A 215 -8.02 10.37 -12.28
C THR A 215 -8.88 9.12 -12.26
N ASN A 216 -8.98 8.41 -13.38
CA ASN A 216 -9.61 7.10 -13.46
C ASN A 216 -8.55 6.01 -13.33
N LEU A 217 -8.69 5.17 -12.32
CA LEU A 217 -7.86 3.99 -12.11
C LEU A 217 -8.68 2.75 -12.51
N VAL A 218 -8.23 2.03 -13.52
CA VAL A 218 -8.79 0.74 -13.90
C VAL A 218 -7.92 -0.36 -13.33
N SER A 219 -8.52 -1.34 -12.68
CA SER A 219 -7.77 -2.38 -12.01
C SER A 219 -8.42 -3.75 -12.20
N ALA A 220 -7.60 -4.77 -12.45
CA ALA A 220 -8.07 -6.14 -12.39
C ALA A 220 -8.51 -6.50 -10.95
N PRO A 221 -9.47 -7.43 -10.78
CA PRO A 221 -9.79 -7.98 -9.48
C PRO A 221 -8.54 -8.53 -8.79
N LYS A 222 -8.43 -8.32 -7.47
CA LYS A 222 -7.26 -8.75 -6.68
C LYS A 222 -5.91 -8.18 -7.15
N SER A 223 -5.90 -7.01 -7.75
CA SER A 223 -4.67 -6.30 -8.14
C SER A 223 -4.00 -5.53 -6.98
N GLY A 224 -4.50 -5.64 -5.75
CA GLY A 224 -4.02 -4.88 -4.60
C GLY A 224 -4.43 -3.40 -4.61
N LYS A 225 -5.49 -3.05 -5.37
CA LYS A 225 -5.96 -1.66 -5.53
C LYS A 225 -6.20 -0.95 -4.21
N SER A 226 -6.95 -1.55 -3.29
CA SER A 226 -7.34 -0.92 -2.02
C SER A 226 -6.13 -0.65 -1.13
N TYR A 227 -5.16 -1.57 -1.04
CA TYR A 227 -3.89 -1.32 -0.34
C TYR A 227 -3.10 -0.18 -0.98
N THR A 228 -3.05 -0.16 -2.32
CA THR A 228 -2.36 0.91 -3.06
C THR A 228 -2.99 2.28 -2.80
N LEU A 229 -4.32 2.35 -2.68
CA LEU A 229 -5.04 3.58 -2.30
C LEU A 229 -4.70 4.01 -0.87
N LEU A 230 -4.59 3.06 0.08
CA LEU A 230 -4.15 3.38 1.44
C LEU A 230 -2.72 3.91 1.48
N LEU A 231 -1.78 3.24 0.78
CA LEU A 231 -0.39 3.71 0.68
C LEU A 231 -0.28 5.08 0.01
N LYS A 232 -1.11 5.34 -1.01
CA LYS A 232 -1.24 6.66 -1.63
C LYS A 232 -1.73 7.69 -0.62
N SER A 233 -2.75 7.36 0.15
CA SER A 233 -3.30 8.24 1.20
C SER A 233 -2.26 8.56 2.27
N ILE A 234 -1.54 7.56 2.76
CA ILE A 234 -0.43 7.74 3.73
C ILE A 234 0.60 8.72 3.18
N LYS A 235 1.02 8.54 1.91
CA LYS A 235 1.97 9.44 1.28
C LYS A 235 1.46 10.87 1.17
N GLU A 236 0.18 11.05 0.82
CA GLU A 236 -0.43 12.39 0.72
C GLU A 236 -0.56 13.08 2.11
N LEU A 237 -0.78 12.32 3.19
CA LEU A 237 -0.85 12.85 4.56
C LEU A 237 0.49 13.44 5.04
N PHE A 238 1.62 13.00 4.48
CA PHE A 238 2.96 13.54 4.80
C PHE A 238 3.35 14.77 4.00
N LYS A 239 2.49 15.26 3.10
CA LYS A 239 2.77 16.53 2.39
C LYS A 239 2.63 17.72 3.36
N GLU A 240 3.39 18.81 3.10
CA GLU A 240 3.39 20.01 3.96
C GLU A 240 2.02 20.64 4.14
N GLU A 241 1.23 20.64 3.09
CA GLU A 241 -0.18 21.01 3.17
C GLU A 241 -0.94 19.83 3.78
N ARG A 242 -1.52 20.01 4.96
CA ARG A 242 -2.40 19.02 5.59
C ARG A 242 -3.62 18.83 4.70
N LYS A 243 -3.55 17.82 3.84
CA LYS A 243 -4.66 17.46 2.96
C LYS A 243 -5.67 16.65 3.74
N LYS A 244 -6.92 17.07 3.70
CA LYS A 244 -8.02 16.23 4.14
C LYS A 244 -8.34 15.23 3.03
N ILE A 245 -8.26 13.93 3.36
CA ILE A 245 -8.51 12.83 2.43
C ILE A 245 -9.78 12.10 2.87
N ILE A 246 -10.71 11.91 1.94
CA ILE A 246 -11.88 11.05 2.15
C ILE A 246 -11.81 9.90 1.15
N LEU A 247 -11.82 8.67 1.66
CA LEU A 247 -11.94 7.45 0.88
C LEU A 247 -13.37 6.91 1.03
N ILE A 248 -14.01 6.58 -0.08
CA ILE A 248 -15.40 6.11 -0.13
C ILE A 248 -15.39 4.62 -0.43
N LYS A 249 -16.04 3.84 0.42
CA LYS A 249 -16.29 2.41 0.22
C LYS A 249 -17.77 2.14 0.13
N PRO A 250 -18.21 1.23 -0.74
CA PRO A 250 -19.62 0.97 -0.99
C PRO A 250 -20.43 0.52 0.24
N THR A 251 -19.83 -0.29 1.10
CA THR A 251 -20.51 -0.91 2.25
C THR A 251 -19.85 -0.57 3.59
N MET A 252 -20.60 -0.72 4.69
CA MET A 252 -20.04 -0.54 6.04
C MET A 252 -18.94 -1.56 6.33
N LEU A 253 -19.15 -2.81 5.92
CA LEU A 253 -18.17 -3.87 6.12
C LEU A 253 -16.84 -3.55 5.41
N SER A 254 -16.89 -3.20 4.13
CA SER A 254 -15.69 -2.84 3.36
C SER A 254 -14.97 -1.62 3.91
N LYS A 255 -15.73 -0.63 4.43
CA LYS A 255 -15.18 0.53 5.15
C LYS A 255 -14.40 0.09 6.39
N GLU A 256 -14.99 -0.77 7.23
CA GLU A 256 -14.37 -1.21 8.49
C GLU A 256 -13.14 -2.07 8.25
N ILE A 257 -13.19 -2.99 7.29
CA ILE A 257 -12.04 -3.80 6.88
C ILE A 257 -10.89 -2.88 6.41
N LEU A 258 -11.20 -1.91 5.56
CA LEU A 258 -10.18 -1.01 5.03
C LEU A 258 -9.62 -0.08 6.11
N HIS A 259 -10.45 0.37 7.05
CA HIS A 259 -10.00 1.16 8.19
C HIS A 259 -9.03 0.37 9.09
N LYS A 260 -9.34 -0.89 9.37
CA LYS A 260 -8.44 -1.78 10.11
C LYS A 260 -7.11 -1.95 9.38
N ARG A 261 -7.13 -2.24 8.07
CA ARG A 261 -5.92 -2.35 7.24
C ARG A 261 -5.08 -1.05 7.25
N PHE A 262 -5.74 0.11 7.24
CA PHE A 262 -5.04 1.40 7.35
C PHE A 262 -4.30 1.53 8.68
N LEU A 263 -4.93 1.17 9.80
CA LEU A 263 -4.29 1.19 11.11
C LEU A 263 -3.13 0.21 11.20
N GLU A 264 -3.27 -1.02 10.67
CA GLU A 264 -2.20 -2.02 10.58
C GLU A 264 -0.99 -1.52 9.78
N LEU A 265 -1.23 -0.85 8.64
CA LEU A 265 -0.17 -0.25 7.83
C LEU A 265 0.59 0.86 8.59
N ILE A 266 -0.14 1.70 9.34
CA ILE A 266 0.46 2.77 10.15
C ILE A 266 1.30 2.19 11.28
N GLU A 267 0.76 1.21 12.00
CA GLU A 267 1.43 0.54 13.11
C GLU A 267 2.68 -0.18 12.63
N HIS A 268 2.56 -0.98 11.57
CA HIS A 268 3.70 -1.66 10.95
C HIS A 268 4.80 -0.70 10.51
N ALA A 269 4.42 0.45 9.98
CA ALA A 269 5.38 1.45 9.50
C ALA A 269 5.99 2.31 10.60
N ILE A 270 5.47 2.25 11.82
CA ILE A 270 5.84 3.15 12.93
C ILE A 270 5.68 4.61 12.51
N ILE A 271 4.48 4.95 12.03
CA ILE A 271 4.17 6.31 11.57
C ILE A 271 2.99 6.90 12.33
N ASP A 272 3.14 8.16 12.68
CA ASP A 272 2.07 8.96 13.29
C ASP A 272 1.44 9.84 12.21
N VAL A 273 0.20 9.55 11.85
CA VAL A 273 -0.60 10.38 10.95
C VAL A 273 -1.71 11.11 11.70
N ASP A 274 -2.12 12.24 11.16
CA ASP A 274 -3.31 12.92 11.67
C ASP A 274 -4.56 12.13 11.23
N LEU A 275 -5.06 11.26 12.10
CA LEU A 275 -6.25 10.46 11.85
C LEU A 275 -7.49 11.31 11.55
N MET A 276 -7.51 12.58 11.98
CA MET A 276 -8.60 13.51 11.66
C MET A 276 -8.54 14.04 10.22
N ALA A 277 -7.39 13.88 9.57
CA ALA A 277 -7.17 14.27 8.19
C ALA A 277 -7.51 13.16 7.17
N PHE A 278 -7.72 11.93 7.64
CA PHE A 278 -8.11 10.78 6.82
C PHE A 278 -9.40 10.16 7.34
N GLU A 279 -10.37 10.04 6.46
CA GLU A 279 -11.65 9.43 6.79
C GLU A 279 -12.06 8.41 5.72
N ILE A 280 -12.60 7.28 6.14
CA ILE A 280 -13.26 6.33 5.25
C ILE A 280 -14.76 6.43 5.49
N LEU A 281 -15.53 6.67 4.44
CA LEU A 281 -16.98 6.87 4.51
C LEU A 281 -17.70 5.96 3.53
N THR A 282 -18.95 5.62 3.86
CA THR A 282 -19.89 5.09 2.88
C THR A 282 -20.55 6.24 2.08
N PRO A 283 -21.14 5.96 0.90
CA PRO A 283 -21.89 6.95 0.14
C PRO A 283 -22.98 7.64 0.96
N VAL A 284 -23.71 6.87 1.78
CA VAL A 284 -24.79 7.38 2.64
C VAL A 284 -24.22 8.32 3.72
N GLU A 285 -23.10 7.98 4.34
CA GLU A 285 -22.46 8.84 5.35
C GLU A 285 -21.98 10.16 4.74
N LEU A 286 -21.38 10.14 3.54
CA LEU A 286 -20.95 11.36 2.85
C LEU A 286 -22.15 12.27 2.54
N VAL A 287 -23.22 11.70 1.98
CA VAL A 287 -24.43 12.43 1.67
C VAL A 287 -25.08 12.99 2.93
N ASN A 288 -25.21 12.20 3.99
CA ASN A 288 -25.77 12.64 5.26
C ASN A 288 -24.98 13.79 5.88
N ARG A 289 -23.64 13.77 5.78
CA ARG A 289 -22.79 14.90 6.22
C ARG A 289 -23.14 16.19 5.49
N HIS A 290 -23.42 16.13 4.20
CA HIS A 290 -23.78 17.29 3.42
C HIS A 290 -25.24 17.73 3.66
N LEU A 291 -26.18 16.80 3.83
CA LEU A 291 -27.54 17.08 4.25
C LEU A 291 -27.59 17.79 5.61
N MET A 292 -26.80 17.34 6.56
CA MET A 292 -26.65 17.98 7.88
C MET A 292 -26.21 19.44 7.76
N LYS A 293 -25.23 19.75 6.87
CA LYS A 293 -24.81 21.15 6.59
C LYS A 293 -25.95 21.99 6.01
N LEU A 294 -26.89 21.39 5.31
CA LEU A 294 -28.09 22.03 4.78
C LEU A 294 -29.28 22.03 5.76
N LYS A 295 -29.11 21.45 6.95
CA LYS A 295 -30.17 21.25 7.95
C LYS A 295 -31.35 20.43 7.41
N MET A 296 -31.05 19.46 6.55
CA MET A 296 -31.99 18.51 5.98
C MET A 296 -31.99 17.19 6.75
N PRO A 297 -33.11 16.42 6.72
CA PRO A 297 -33.13 15.08 7.31
C PRO A 297 -32.08 14.15 6.73
N SER A 298 -31.47 13.31 7.58
CA SER A 298 -30.54 12.27 7.17
C SER A 298 -31.26 11.13 6.44
N LEU A 299 -30.56 10.46 5.54
CA LEU A 299 -31.02 9.26 4.85
C LEU A 299 -30.98 8.06 5.82
N ASN A 300 -31.99 7.19 5.74
CA ASN A 300 -32.07 5.95 6.49
C ASN A 300 -31.81 4.76 5.54
N GLY A 301 -30.55 4.47 5.30
CA GLY A 301 -30.13 3.28 4.55
C GLY A 301 -30.10 3.43 3.02
N THR A 302 -31.17 3.91 2.39
CA THR A 302 -31.21 4.03 0.92
C THR A 302 -30.51 5.30 0.45
N LEU A 303 -29.57 5.14 -0.48
CA LEU A 303 -28.82 6.25 -1.06
C LEU A 303 -29.71 7.05 -2.03
N TYR A 304 -29.89 8.33 -1.75
CA TYR A 304 -30.61 9.27 -2.59
C TYR A 304 -29.88 10.63 -2.62
N ILE A 305 -29.79 11.23 -3.80
CA ILE A 305 -29.21 12.56 -3.98
C ILE A 305 -30.31 13.59 -4.21
N ASP A 306 -30.56 14.43 -3.20
CA ASP A 306 -31.51 15.53 -3.31
C ASP A 306 -30.97 16.60 -4.28
N GLU A 307 -31.83 17.18 -5.11
CA GLU A 307 -31.45 18.24 -6.07
C GLU A 307 -30.77 19.44 -5.40
N LYS A 308 -31.11 19.75 -4.13
CA LYS A 308 -30.48 20.83 -3.37
C LYS A 308 -29.00 20.57 -3.11
N LEU A 309 -28.57 19.30 -3.04
CA LEU A 309 -27.17 18.95 -2.91
C LEU A 309 -26.39 19.31 -4.20
N MET A 310 -27.01 19.12 -5.36
CA MET A 310 -26.42 19.46 -6.66
C MET A 310 -26.33 20.98 -6.90
N GLN A 311 -27.08 21.79 -6.13
CA GLN A 311 -27.04 23.24 -6.25
C GLN A 311 -26.02 23.90 -5.30
N LYS A 312 -25.39 23.14 -4.42
CA LYS A 312 -24.47 23.66 -3.40
C LYS A 312 -23.05 23.13 -3.63
N SER A 313 -22.10 24.00 -3.37
CA SER A 313 -20.70 23.61 -3.30
C SER A 313 -20.35 23.23 -1.88
N PHE A 314 -19.72 22.08 -1.69
CA PHE A 314 -19.25 21.58 -0.41
C PHE A 314 -17.72 21.50 -0.41
N ASP A 315 -17.12 21.93 0.69
CA ASP A 315 -15.72 21.64 0.95
C ASP A 315 -15.68 20.22 1.60
N ALA A 316 -15.56 19.21 0.76
CA ALA A 316 -15.61 17.83 1.23
C ALA A 316 -14.23 17.35 1.71
N ALA A 317 -13.22 17.50 0.88
CA ALA A 317 -11.83 17.09 1.12
C ALA A 317 -10.93 17.72 0.05
N ASP A 318 -9.62 17.68 0.26
CA ASP A 318 -8.64 18.04 -0.79
C ASP A 318 -8.47 16.91 -1.81
N LEU A 319 -8.58 15.66 -1.33
CA LEU A 319 -8.58 14.46 -2.15
C LEU A 319 -9.77 13.57 -1.81
N LEU A 320 -10.58 13.26 -2.82
CA LEU A 320 -11.63 12.25 -2.76
C LEU A 320 -11.14 10.99 -3.49
N ILE A 321 -11.32 9.84 -2.87
CA ILE A 321 -11.03 8.54 -3.46
C ILE A 321 -12.31 7.73 -3.42
N CYS A 322 -12.80 7.27 -4.56
CA CYS A 322 -13.96 6.39 -4.64
C CYS A 322 -13.51 5.04 -5.14
N ASP A 323 -13.39 4.10 -4.23
CA ASP A 323 -13.04 2.71 -4.55
C ASP A 323 -14.30 1.96 -4.97
N ASP A 324 -14.15 0.94 -5.84
CA ASP A 324 -15.25 0.14 -6.39
C ASP A 324 -16.39 1.00 -6.96
N ALA A 325 -16.06 2.02 -7.76
CA ALA A 325 -17.03 3.00 -8.25
C ALA A 325 -18.05 2.41 -9.24
N ASP A 326 -17.73 1.33 -9.92
CA ASP A 326 -18.58 0.60 -10.88
C ASP A 326 -19.83 -0.01 -10.25
N ILE A 327 -19.79 -0.40 -8.97
CA ILE A 327 -20.95 -0.91 -8.25
C ILE A 327 -21.81 0.18 -7.61
N LEU A 328 -21.39 1.44 -7.69
CA LEU A 328 -22.14 2.56 -7.11
C LEU A 328 -23.14 3.14 -8.12
N PRO A 329 -24.29 3.64 -7.66
CA PRO A 329 -25.30 4.21 -8.52
C PRO A 329 -24.75 5.42 -9.31
N SER A 330 -25.09 5.52 -10.60
CA SER A 330 -24.65 6.59 -11.50
C SER A 330 -24.97 8.02 -11.00
N HIS A 331 -26.09 8.21 -10.29
CA HIS A 331 -26.45 9.48 -9.70
C HIS A 331 -25.50 9.89 -8.57
N PHE A 332 -24.94 8.93 -7.81
CA PHE A 332 -23.93 9.21 -6.80
C PHE A 332 -22.59 9.57 -7.45
N LEU A 333 -22.18 8.87 -8.50
CA LEU A 333 -20.96 9.22 -9.25
C LEU A 333 -21.07 10.62 -9.88
N SER A 334 -22.27 10.99 -10.38
CA SER A 334 -22.52 12.35 -10.85
C SER A 334 -22.40 13.39 -9.73
N TYR A 335 -22.85 13.03 -8.52
CA TYR A 335 -22.68 13.87 -7.36
C TYR A 335 -21.22 14.03 -6.94
N LEU A 336 -20.42 12.97 -6.95
CA LEU A 336 -18.99 13.05 -6.68
C LEU A 336 -18.27 13.98 -7.66
N LYS A 337 -18.59 13.88 -8.96
CA LYS A 337 -18.07 14.78 -10.00
C LYS A 337 -18.48 16.24 -9.76
N HIS A 338 -19.69 16.47 -9.24
CA HIS A 338 -20.16 17.81 -8.89
C HIS A 338 -19.36 18.41 -7.72
N ILE A 339 -19.12 17.66 -6.64
CA ILE A 339 -18.37 18.16 -5.48
C ILE A 339 -16.86 18.24 -5.72
N GLN A 340 -16.35 17.56 -6.75
CA GLN A 340 -14.96 17.57 -7.18
C GLN A 340 -14.43 18.96 -7.58
N GLN A 341 -15.30 19.93 -7.94
CA GLN A 341 -14.86 21.26 -8.46
C GLN A 341 -13.79 21.94 -7.59
N LYS A 342 -13.63 21.49 -6.32
CA LYS A 342 -12.63 21.98 -5.36
C LYS A 342 -11.72 20.90 -4.81
N SER A 343 -11.76 19.68 -5.33
CA SER A 343 -11.05 18.51 -4.81
C SER A 343 -10.41 17.74 -5.95
N ASP A 344 -9.28 17.10 -5.70
CA ASP A 344 -8.80 16.03 -6.57
C ASP A 344 -9.67 14.77 -6.37
N LEU A 345 -9.94 14.01 -7.44
CA LEU A 345 -10.80 12.83 -7.40
C LEU A 345 -10.13 11.64 -8.08
N ILE A 346 -10.07 10.52 -7.36
CA ILE A 346 -9.71 9.21 -7.91
C ILE A 346 -10.98 8.37 -7.96
N LEU A 347 -11.34 7.88 -9.16
CA LEU A 347 -12.39 6.88 -9.37
C LEU A 347 -11.74 5.56 -9.73
N VAL A 348 -12.04 4.51 -8.99
CA VAL A 348 -11.52 3.17 -9.22
C VAL A 348 -12.62 2.28 -9.78
N ASN A 349 -12.38 1.74 -10.97
CA ASN A 349 -13.33 0.92 -11.71
C ASN A 349 -12.64 -0.38 -12.17
N ASP A 350 -13.41 -1.44 -12.33
CA ASP A 350 -12.92 -2.70 -12.91
C ASP A 350 -13.14 -2.73 -14.45
N SER A 351 -13.79 -1.71 -15.04
CA SER A 351 -14.19 -1.66 -16.45
C SER A 351 -13.36 -0.71 -17.31
N ASN A 352 -13.31 -1.02 -18.61
CA ASN A 352 -12.48 -0.38 -19.66
C ASN A 352 -12.93 1.03 -20.11
N GLU A 353 -13.43 1.88 -19.25
CA GLU A 353 -13.58 3.29 -19.61
C GLU A 353 -12.19 3.95 -19.70
N LYS A 354 -12.08 5.06 -20.41
CA LYS A 354 -10.80 5.77 -20.62
C LYS A 354 -10.02 5.91 -19.33
N SER A 355 -9.08 4.98 -19.10
CA SER A 355 -8.25 4.96 -17.90
C SER A 355 -7.11 5.95 -18.01
N THR A 356 -6.81 6.63 -16.91
CA THR A 356 -5.58 7.41 -16.76
C THR A 356 -4.45 6.53 -16.21
N VAL A 357 -4.83 5.51 -15.42
CA VAL A 357 -3.91 4.52 -14.81
C VAL A 357 -4.57 3.14 -14.87
N THR A 358 -3.77 2.10 -15.09
CA THR A 358 -4.26 0.71 -15.15
C THR A 358 -3.37 -0.20 -14.32
N PHE A 359 -3.99 -1.08 -13.50
CA PHE A 359 -3.32 -2.20 -12.86
C PHE A 359 -3.69 -3.48 -13.60
N THR A 360 -2.73 -4.07 -14.28
CA THR A 360 -2.94 -5.24 -15.14
C THR A 360 -2.72 -6.56 -14.40
N GLN A 361 -1.88 -6.56 -13.36
CA GLN A 361 -1.53 -7.77 -12.64
C GLN A 361 -2.60 -8.11 -11.60
N SER A 362 -3.11 -9.33 -11.64
CA SER A 362 -4.00 -9.91 -10.62
C SER A 362 -3.22 -10.91 -9.75
N TYR A 363 -3.47 -10.87 -8.45
CA TYR A 363 -2.87 -11.77 -7.46
C TYR A 363 -3.86 -12.84 -7.01
N LEU A 364 -4.73 -13.30 -7.91
CA LEU A 364 -5.61 -14.43 -7.63
C LEU A 364 -4.76 -15.67 -7.35
N PRO A 365 -5.06 -16.43 -6.28
CA PRO A 365 -4.38 -17.69 -6.01
C PRO A 365 -4.58 -18.64 -7.20
N THR A 366 -3.49 -19.12 -7.78
CA THR A 366 -3.52 -20.07 -8.90
C THR A 366 -3.77 -21.52 -8.46
N GLU A 367 -3.61 -21.82 -7.19
CA GLU A 367 -3.63 -23.19 -6.63
C GLU A 367 -4.83 -23.44 -5.70
N ARG A 368 -5.89 -22.61 -5.77
CA ARG A 368 -7.07 -22.86 -4.94
C ARG A 368 -7.87 -24.03 -5.45
N GLU A 369 -8.39 -24.85 -4.54
CA GLU A 369 -9.29 -25.95 -4.87
C GLU A 369 -10.74 -25.45 -5.02
N VAL A 370 -11.43 -25.87 -6.09
CA VAL A 370 -12.83 -25.52 -6.33
C VAL A 370 -13.67 -26.79 -6.33
N HIS A 371 -14.69 -26.82 -5.50
CA HIS A 371 -15.56 -27.98 -5.31
C HIS A 371 -17.01 -27.63 -5.62
N PHE A 372 -17.63 -28.38 -6.50
CA PHE A 372 -19.05 -28.26 -6.85
C PHE A 372 -19.85 -29.37 -6.18
N TYR A 373 -20.95 -29.00 -5.51
CA TYR A 373 -21.81 -29.95 -4.81
C TYR A 373 -23.27 -29.81 -5.25
N GLN A 374 -23.79 -30.82 -5.95
CA GLN A 374 -25.22 -30.93 -6.20
C GLN A 374 -25.89 -31.56 -4.97
N SER A 375 -26.56 -30.72 -4.16
CA SER A 375 -27.18 -31.13 -2.89
C SER A 375 -28.18 -30.08 -2.40
N ILE A 376 -28.89 -30.35 -1.32
CA ILE A 376 -29.63 -29.31 -0.59
C ILE A 376 -28.62 -28.34 0.01
N PRO A 377 -28.50 -27.07 -0.49
CA PRO A 377 -27.40 -26.16 -0.15
C PRO A 377 -27.27 -25.92 1.36
N HIS A 378 -28.37 -25.66 2.04
CA HIS A 378 -28.40 -25.38 3.48
C HIS A 378 -27.80 -26.53 4.33
N ALA A 379 -28.29 -27.77 4.13
CA ALA A 379 -27.79 -28.93 4.87
C ALA A 379 -26.32 -29.23 4.56
N LYS A 380 -25.91 -29.02 3.30
CA LYS A 380 -24.51 -29.21 2.87
C LYS A 380 -23.60 -28.15 3.47
N ALA A 381 -24.05 -26.88 3.54
CA ALA A 381 -23.30 -25.79 4.16
C ALA A 381 -23.02 -26.09 5.65
N LEU A 382 -24.01 -26.50 6.43
CA LEU A 382 -23.84 -26.88 7.84
C LEU A 382 -22.80 -28.01 8.00
N HIS A 383 -22.88 -29.03 7.13
CA HIS A 383 -21.93 -30.14 7.15
C HIS A 383 -20.49 -29.67 6.80
N LEU A 384 -20.34 -28.81 5.80
CA LEU A 384 -19.04 -28.25 5.40
C LEU A 384 -18.44 -27.39 6.52
N ILE A 385 -19.23 -26.49 7.12
CA ILE A 385 -18.80 -25.66 8.26
C ILE A 385 -18.29 -26.55 9.40
N ALA A 386 -19.08 -27.57 9.80
CA ALA A 386 -18.68 -28.50 10.85
C ALA A 386 -17.42 -29.30 10.51
N SER A 387 -17.19 -29.58 9.21
CA SER A 387 -15.98 -30.26 8.74
C SER A 387 -14.76 -29.32 8.76
N LEU A 388 -14.92 -28.10 8.27
CA LEU A 388 -13.86 -27.09 8.20
C LEU A 388 -13.38 -26.65 9.60
N LEU A 389 -14.29 -26.45 10.55
CA LEU A 389 -13.96 -26.10 11.93
C LEU A 389 -13.09 -27.13 12.68
N LYS A 390 -12.93 -28.33 12.17
CA LYS A 390 -12.00 -29.31 12.74
C LYS A 390 -10.54 -28.97 12.48
N ASN A 391 -10.26 -28.24 11.39
CA ASN A 391 -8.91 -27.98 10.91
C ASN A 391 -8.62 -26.49 10.62
N ALA A 392 -9.63 -25.62 10.69
CA ALA A 392 -9.53 -24.20 10.40
C ALA A 392 -10.17 -23.38 11.53
N ASN A 393 -9.73 -22.13 11.68
CA ASN A 393 -10.38 -21.19 12.59
C ASN A 393 -11.69 -20.66 11.98
N GLY A 394 -12.61 -20.20 12.80
CA GLY A 394 -13.84 -19.57 12.31
C GLY A 394 -13.58 -18.41 11.36
N SER A 395 -12.61 -17.57 11.65
CA SER A 395 -12.18 -16.42 10.82
C SER A 395 -11.68 -16.80 9.43
N ASP A 396 -11.33 -18.06 9.21
CA ASP A 396 -10.90 -18.57 7.92
C ASP A 396 -12.09 -18.95 7.01
N ILE A 397 -13.34 -18.92 7.53
CA ILE A 397 -14.55 -19.41 6.87
C ILE A 397 -15.53 -18.28 6.61
N VAL A 398 -15.93 -18.10 5.35
CA VAL A 398 -17.00 -17.20 4.93
C VAL A 398 -18.08 -18.00 4.21
N VAL A 399 -19.35 -17.75 4.57
CA VAL A 399 -20.50 -18.28 3.85
C VAL A 399 -21.22 -17.11 3.17
N VAL A 400 -21.41 -17.20 1.87
CA VAL A 400 -22.11 -16.21 1.06
C VAL A 400 -23.42 -16.80 0.58
N CYS A 401 -24.54 -16.16 0.89
CA CYS A 401 -25.87 -16.64 0.55
C CYS A 401 -26.88 -15.49 0.43
N SER A 402 -28.13 -15.82 0.11
CA SER A 402 -29.23 -14.87 0.17
C SER A 402 -29.51 -14.43 1.62
N GLN A 403 -30.18 -13.29 1.78
CA GLN A 403 -30.60 -12.78 3.10
C GLN A 403 -31.43 -13.81 3.87
N GLU A 404 -32.38 -14.47 3.21
CA GLU A 404 -33.26 -15.49 3.82
C GLU A 404 -32.45 -16.71 4.30
N SER A 405 -31.54 -17.22 3.46
CA SER A 405 -30.68 -18.35 3.83
C SER A 405 -29.70 -17.99 4.94
N ARG A 406 -29.22 -16.74 5.00
CA ARG A 406 -28.35 -16.24 6.04
C ARG A 406 -29.02 -16.28 7.41
N GLU A 407 -30.24 -15.74 7.51
CA GLU A 407 -31.02 -15.73 8.76
C GLU A 407 -31.27 -17.15 9.26
N LYS A 408 -31.71 -18.03 8.38
CA LYS A 408 -31.94 -19.44 8.73
C LYS A 408 -30.65 -20.18 9.12
N LEU A 409 -29.56 -19.95 8.38
CA LEU A 409 -28.28 -20.55 8.70
C LEU A 409 -27.74 -20.09 10.04
N GLN A 410 -27.94 -18.81 10.38
CA GLN A 410 -27.56 -18.26 11.66
C GLN A 410 -28.35 -18.90 12.81
N GLU A 411 -29.68 -19.06 12.69
CA GLU A 411 -30.51 -19.74 13.70
C GLU A 411 -30.06 -21.19 13.94
N ASP A 412 -29.77 -21.93 12.86
CA ASP A 412 -29.34 -23.33 12.97
C ASP A 412 -27.93 -23.41 13.60
N LEU A 413 -26.98 -22.57 13.17
CA LEU A 413 -25.63 -22.53 13.74
C LEU A 413 -25.63 -22.09 15.21
N ASP A 414 -26.46 -21.13 15.60
CA ASP A 414 -26.64 -20.72 17.00
C ASP A 414 -27.09 -21.87 17.90
N SER A 415 -27.73 -22.89 17.34
CA SER A 415 -28.15 -24.09 18.07
C SER A 415 -27.03 -25.13 18.23
N PHE A 416 -26.02 -25.13 17.34
CA PHE A 416 -24.91 -26.07 17.33
C PHE A 416 -23.62 -25.52 17.93
N ILE A 417 -23.43 -24.20 17.89
CA ILE A 417 -22.23 -23.54 18.38
C ILE A 417 -22.53 -22.95 19.76
N GLU A 418 -21.87 -23.49 20.80
CA GLU A 418 -22.06 -23.05 22.18
C GLU A 418 -21.64 -21.59 22.39
N ASP A 419 -20.59 -21.14 21.68
CA ASP A 419 -20.11 -19.75 21.73
C ASP A 419 -20.72 -18.92 20.60
N LYS A 420 -21.80 -18.18 20.92
CA LYS A 420 -22.52 -17.31 19.99
C LYS A 420 -21.65 -16.17 19.40
N THR A 421 -20.49 -15.90 19.97
CA THR A 421 -19.54 -14.91 19.42
C THR A 421 -18.84 -15.41 18.16
N LEU A 422 -18.96 -16.69 17.83
CA LEU A 422 -18.34 -17.30 16.64
C LEU A 422 -19.14 -17.07 15.33
N LEU A 423 -20.31 -16.44 15.40
CA LEU A 423 -21.10 -16.11 14.21
C LEU A 423 -21.17 -14.61 14.02
N LEU A 424 -20.68 -14.13 12.89
CA LEU A 424 -20.71 -12.74 12.52
C LEU A 424 -21.61 -12.51 11.31
N ASP A 425 -22.60 -11.67 11.49
CA ASP A 425 -23.42 -11.14 10.42
C ASP A 425 -22.68 -9.94 9.77
N ALA A 426 -22.33 -10.07 8.50
CA ALA A 426 -21.58 -9.05 7.75
C ALA A 426 -22.34 -7.72 7.60
N SER A 427 -23.67 -7.70 7.84
CA SER A 427 -24.45 -6.46 7.87
C SER A 427 -24.24 -5.65 9.16
N LYS A 428 -23.63 -6.25 10.20
CA LYS A 428 -23.32 -5.61 11.46
C LYS A 428 -21.89 -5.11 11.50
N HIS A 429 -21.61 -4.15 12.37
CA HIS A 429 -20.26 -3.63 12.57
C HIS A 429 -19.29 -4.73 13.02
N LEU A 430 -18.13 -4.79 12.36
CA LEU A 430 -17.01 -5.63 12.77
C LEU A 430 -16.34 -5.02 13.99
N THR A 431 -16.39 -5.71 15.11
CA THR A 431 -15.53 -5.39 16.27
C THR A 431 -14.30 -6.32 16.26
N GLU A 432 -13.23 -5.95 16.96
CA GLU A 432 -12.02 -6.80 17.04
C GLU A 432 -12.33 -8.23 17.54
N GLN A 433 -13.30 -8.37 18.46
CA GLN A 433 -13.73 -9.66 18.99
C GLN A 433 -14.40 -10.55 17.94
N ASN A 434 -15.00 -9.96 16.91
CA ASN A 434 -15.75 -10.69 15.88
C ASN A 434 -14.86 -11.20 14.73
N LEU A 435 -13.62 -10.77 14.63
CA LEU A 435 -12.69 -11.18 13.55
C LEU A 435 -12.31 -12.67 13.61
N ASN A 436 -12.50 -13.34 14.74
CA ASN A 436 -12.27 -14.78 14.91
C ASN A 436 -13.52 -15.63 14.63
N SER A 437 -14.60 -15.05 14.15
CA SER A 437 -15.88 -15.69 13.98
C SER A 437 -16.13 -16.07 12.53
N ILE A 438 -16.94 -17.12 12.28
CA ILE A 438 -17.43 -17.46 10.94
C ILE A 438 -18.27 -16.27 10.44
N LEU A 439 -17.97 -15.80 9.26
CA LEU A 439 -18.70 -14.68 8.66
C LEU A 439 -19.82 -15.20 7.74
N LEU A 440 -21.04 -14.76 8.05
CA LEU A 440 -22.21 -14.97 7.21
C LEU A 440 -22.48 -13.69 6.40
N ALA A 441 -22.29 -13.72 5.10
CA ALA A 441 -22.41 -12.58 4.20
C ALA A 441 -23.50 -12.76 3.16
N THR A 442 -24.06 -11.68 2.68
CA THR A 442 -24.84 -11.67 1.43
C THR A 442 -23.95 -11.28 0.26
N TYR A 443 -24.44 -11.47 -0.98
CA TYR A 443 -23.71 -11.03 -2.18
C TYR A 443 -23.51 -9.51 -2.26
N ASP A 444 -24.20 -8.72 -1.44
CA ASP A 444 -23.98 -7.27 -1.32
C ASP A 444 -22.87 -6.90 -0.33
N ASP A 445 -22.52 -7.80 0.59
CA ASP A 445 -21.58 -7.54 1.68
C ASP A 445 -20.14 -8.02 1.39
N ILE A 446 -19.91 -8.68 0.26
CA ILE A 446 -18.66 -9.43 -0.02
C ILE A 446 -17.44 -8.58 -0.40
N ILE A 447 -17.63 -7.28 -0.59
CA ILE A 447 -16.57 -6.38 -1.04
C ILE A 447 -15.47 -6.29 0.03
N GLU A 448 -14.21 -6.39 -0.39
CA GLU A 448 -13.02 -6.45 0.48
C GLU A 448 -12.89 -7.71 1.35
N LEU A 449 -13.80 -8.67 1.26
CA LEU A 449 -13.66 -9.94 1.97
C LEU A 449 -12.56 -10.80 1.34
N GLU A 450 -11.86 -11.51 2.19
CA GLU A 450 -10.97 -12.62 1.85
C GLU A 450 -11.07 -13.67 2.94
N ALA A 451 -11.10 -14.94 2.54
CA ALA A 451 -11.10 -16.05 3.46
C ALA A 451 -10.38 -17.27 2.86
N LYS A 452 -9.84 -18.14 3.72
CA LYS A 452 -9.24 -19.39 3.24
C LYS A 452 -10.28 -20.30 2.62
N HIS A 453 -11.43 -20.39 3.27
CA HIS A 453 -12.52 -21.27 2.87
C HIS A 453 -13.80 -20.48 2.63
N VAL A 454 -14.37 -20.58 1.43
CA VAL A 454 -15.59 -19.89 1.06
C VAL A 454 -16.65 -20.90 0.63
N ILE A 455 -17.85 -20.74 1.15
CA ILE A 455 -19.03 -21.54 0.80
C ILE A 455 -20.04 -20.61 0.13
N LEU A 456 -20.35 -20.86 -1.14
CA LEU A 456 -21.37 -20.12 -1.89
C LEU A 456 -22.66 -20.93 -1.98
N MET A 457 -23.79 -20.30 -1.62
CA MET A 457 -25.13 -20.82 -1.76
C MET A 457 -26.01 -19.77 -2.47
N ASP A 458 -27.19 -20.18 -2.93
CA ASP A 458 -28.17 -19.30 -3.59
C ASP A 458 -27.54 -18.43 -4.68
N LEU A 459 -26.88 -19.06 -5.65
CA LEU A 459 -26.06 -18.41 -6.65
C LEU A 459 -26.84 -17.36 -7.46
N CYS A 460 -26.36 -16.11 -7.49
CA CYS A 460 -27.00 -14.99 -8.14
C CYS A 460 -26.53 -14.84 -9.60
N PHE A 461 -26.94 -15.72 -10.50
CA PHE A 461 -26.53 -15.70 -11.91
C PHE A 461 -26.97 -14.45 -12.67
N ASP A 462 -28.04 -13.77 -12.23
CA ASP A 462 -28.50 -12.52 -12.81
C ASP A 462 -27.55 -11.35 -12.50
N GLU A 463 -26.71 -11.47 -11.46
CA GLU A 463 -25.74 -10.48 -11.02
C GLU A 463 -24.30 -11.03 -11.16
N LYS A 464 -23.88 -11.24 -12.40
CA LYS A 464 -22.60 -11.89 -12.73
C LYS A 464 -21.38 -11.27 -12.05
N GLU A 465 -21.38 -9.95 -11.88
CA GLU A 465 -20.27 -9.26 -11.22
C GLU A 465 -20.18 -9.64 -9.75
N LYS A 466 -21.30 -9.68 -9.03
CA LYS A 466 -21.34 -10.10 -7.64
C LYS A 466 -20.94 -11.58 -7.48
N LEU A 467 -21.41 -12.45 -8.37
CA LEU A 467 -21.01 -13.84 -8.33
C LEU A 467 -19.52 -14.02 -8.60
N SER A 468 -18.97 -13.29 -9.57
CA SER A 468 -17.52 -13.29 -9.85
C SER A 468 -16.73 -12.78 -8.63
N TYR A 469 -17.18 -11.71 -7.98
CA TYR A 469 -16.59 -11.23 -6.74
C TYR A 469 -16.60 -12.31 -5.66
N ALA A 470 -17.76 -12.94 -5.42
CA ALA A 470 -17.91 -14.01 -4.43
C ALA A 470 -16.96 -15.19 -4.68
N CYS A 471 -16.83 -15.59 -5.93
CA CYS A 471 -15.88 -16.64 -6.31
C CYS A 471 -14.42 -16.25 -6.00
N ASN A 472 -14.07 -14.98 -6.04
CA ASN A 472 -12.70 -14.49 -5.86
C ASN A 472 -12.32 -14.17 -4.41
N ILE A 473 -13.20 -14.38 -3.44
CA ILE A 473 -12.92 -14.20 -2.01
C ILE A 473 -12.02 -15.34 -1.49
N ALA A 474 -12.18 -16.57 -2.00
CA ALA A 474 -11.48 -17.76 -1.52
C ALA A 474 -9.99 -17.74 -1.88
N THR A 475 -9.14 -17.99 -0.89
CA THR A 475 -7.69 -18.10 -1.10
C THR A 475 -7.19 -19.55 -1.11
N GLN A 476 -7.91 -20.50 -0.49
CA GLN A 476 -7.55 -21.91 -0.46
C GLN A 476 -8.63 -22.81 -1.07
N THR A 477 -9.86 -22.78 -0.53
CA THR A 477 -10.96 -23.62 -1.05
C THR A 477 -12.22 -22.81 -1.32
N LEU A 478 -12.85 -23.10 -2.44
CA LEU A 478 -14.13 -22.56 -2.84
C LEU A 478 -15.14 -23.70 -2.97
N HIS A 479 -16.19 -23.67 -2.17
CA HIS A 479 -17.27 -24.66 -2.21
C HIS A 479 -18.53 -24.02 -2.82
N ILE A 480 -18.98 -24.53 -3.96
CA ILE A 480 -20.15 -24.02 -4.67
C ILE A 480 -21.29 -25.02 -4.52
N LEU A 481 -22.39 -24.59 -3.90
CA LEU A 481 -23.55 -25.41 -3.59
C LEU A 481 -24.72 -25.06 -4.51
N TYR A 482 -25.35 -26.06 -5.10
CA TYR A 482 -26.52 -25.88 -5.98
C TYR A 482 -27.45 -27.09 -5.91
N GLU A 483 -28.76 -26.89 -6.14
CA GLU A 483 -29.76 -27.95 -6.09
C GLU A 483 -29.89 -28.65 -7.45
N GLN A 484 -29.99 -27.87 -8.52
CA GLN A 484 -30.25 -28.34 -9.85
C GLN A 484 -29.14 -27.91 -10.81
N GLU A 485 -28.82 -28.82 -11.72
CA GLU A 485 -27.90 -28.52 -12.81
C GLU A 485 -28.56 -27.54 -13.76
N SER A 486 -27.79 -26.52 -14.20
CA SER A 486 -28.20 -25.52 -15.16
C SER A 486 -27.04 -25.20 -16.11
N GLN A 487 -27.34 -24.56 -17.25
CA GLN A 487 -26.30 -24.16 -18.19
C GLN A 487 -25.29 -23.18 -17.54
N GLU A 488 -25.75 -22.33 -16.62
CA GLU A 488 -24.90 -21.40 -15.88
C GLU A 488 -23.93 -22.16 -14.97
N ILE A 489 -24.37 -23.22 -14.30
CA ILE A 489 -23.52 -24.11 -13.50
C ILE A 489 -22.48 -24.82 -14.39
N GLU A 490 -22.90 -25.36 -15.54
CA GLU A 490 -21.98 -25.98 -16.47
C GLU A 490 -20.91 -24.99 -16.96
N ASN A 491 -21.30 -23.79 -17.36
CA ASN A 491 -20.39 -22.74 -17.77
C ASN A 491 -19.40 -22.38 -16.67
N LEU A 492 -19.87 -22.29 -15.42
CA LEU A 492 -19.04 -21.99 -14.26
C LEU A 492 -18.03 -23.13 -13.98
N LYS A 493 -18.44 -24.39 -14.13
CA LYS A 493 -17.54 -25.55 -14.02
C LYS A 493 -16.45 -25.50 -15.09
N GLU A 494 -16.85 -25.29 -16.36
CA GLU A 494 -15.89 -25.17 -17.47
C GLU A 494 -14.86 -24.06 -17.24
N GLU A 495 -15.26 -22.94 -16.67
CA GLU A 495 -14.34 -21.85 -16.34
C GLU A 495 -13.27 -22.27 -15.32
N TYR A 496 -13.60 -23.12 -14.35
CA TYR A 496 -12.66 -23.58 -13.33
C TYR A 496 -11.89 -24.84 -13.70
N GLU A 497 -12.43 -25.69 -14.55
CA GLU A 497 -11.73 -26.88 -15.08
C GLU A 497 -10.71 -26.53 -16.18
N SER A 498 -10.85 -25.35 -16.82
CA SER A 498 -9.94 -24.88 -17.86
C SER A 498 -8.73 -24.11 -17.34
N LYS A 499 -8.71 -23.77 -16.07
CA LYS A 499 -7.62 -23.06 -15.35
C LYS A 499 -6.75 -24.04 -14.58
#